data_fe238872b8bd73c8e90da32660fd41bc
#
_entry.id   fe238872b8bd73c8e90da32660fd41bc
#
_cell.length_a   1.000
_cell.length_b   1.000
_cell.length_c   1.000
_cell.angle_alpha   90.00
_cell.angle_beta   90.00
_cell.angle_gamma   90.00
#
_symmetry.space_group_name_H-M   'P 1'
#
loop_
_entity.id
_entity.type
_entity.pdbx_description
1 polymer ?
#
loop_
_entity_poly.entity_id
_entity_poly.type
_entity_poly.pdbx_seq_one_letter_code
_entity_poly.pdbx_strand_id
1 'polypeptide(L)'
;EIPEWTEDETLWEFYEKGWSNFDIEDKEFREVNFDDSNWSQWESKYTDYGNINYQSEGRFESAFEESNKLLSDGVIWFRTKIIIDDISEDYQLVVEKGIDDTDQTYFNGELIGNTFSWSRKRSYNIPKELLKKGENILAIRITDRIGGGGFNSHVIIKNSKIKKQLVFSKFKFKHHAFIINASSVLIHNLSHEELIKKSSYLLDNIPMLYRINDPNGYSALFKKMLTPVMPYTIKGTIWYQGESNVDNNHEYQELFTGMIEDWRENWGYDFSFYYVQIAPFKYGVFQESQKIREAQRKTLKTTSKTGMVVLMDIGEEEDIHPHNKQDVGKRLALLALDKDYEYDIISSGPLYKSHEIFKNYIDIDFDHKGSGLNSTGKLEDFEIASEDKIFYPALAEIVNNKVRVFSNVNVTYPKQVRYGWKNWVHGTLFNKEGLPASSFNSLNEN
;
A
#
# COMPACT_ATOMS: atom_id res chain seq x y z
N GLU A 1 0.77 -12.41 -30.30
CA GLU A 1 -0.42 -13.25 -30.06
C GLU A 1 -0.64 -13.33 -28.56
N ILE A 2 -1.85 -13.06 -28.12
CA ILE A 2 -2.25 -13.15 -26.69
C ILE A 2 -2.51 -14.64 -26.45
N PRO A 3 -1.86 -15.28 -25.45
CA PRO A 3 -2.16 -16.68 -25.16
C PRO A 3 -3.63 -16.86 -24.78
N GLU A 4 -4.34 -17.79 -25.42
CA GLU A 4 -5.65 -18.25 -24.93
C GLU A 4 -5.44 -19.01 -23.62
N TRP A 5 -6.03 -18.53 -22.55
CA TRP A 5 -6.00 -19.16 -21.23
C TRP A 5 -7.15 -20.15 -21.12
N THR A 6 -6.85 -21.38 -20.77
CA THR A 6 -7.88 -22.36 -20.45
C THR A 6 -8.43 -22.13 -19.04
N GLU A 7 -9.73 -22.38 -18.83
CA GLU A 7 -10.43 -22.15 -17.55
C GLU A 7 -9.88 -22.95 -16.36
N ASP A 8 -9.00 -23.91 -16.59
CA ASP A 8 -8.46 -24.85 -15.58
C ASP A 8 -7.11 -24.45 -14.97
N GLU A 9 -6.44 -23.42 -15.48
CA GLU A 9 -5.18 -22.95 -14.89
C GLU A 9 -5.46 -21.98 -13.75
N THR A 10 -5.11 -22.38 -12.52
CA THR A 10 -5.19 -21.49 -11.38
C THR A 10 -4.18 -20.35 -11.54
N LEU A 11 -4.55 -19.15 -11.11
CA LEU A 11 -3.68 -17.96 -11.14
C LEU A 11 -2.32 -18.25 -10.48
N TRP A 12 -2.32 -19.11 -9.47
CA TRP A 12 -1.12 -19.50 -8.73
C TRP A 12 -0.19 -20.38 -9.57
N GLU A 13 -0.70 -21.35 -10.31
CA GLU A 13 0.09 -22.14 -11.26
C GLU A 13 0.66 -21.27 -12.38
N PHE A 14 -0.09 -20.26 -12.80
CA PHE A 14 0.40 -19.26 -13.73
C PHE A 14 1.53 -18.42 -13.13
N TYR A 15 1.43 -17.95 -11.89
CA TYR A 15 2.49 -17.20 -11.23
C TYR A 15 3.73 -18.08 -10.96
N GLU A 16 3.56 -19.32 -10.52
CA GLU A 16 4.70 -20.22 -10.28
C GLU A 16 5.35 -20.74 -11.57
N LYS A 17 4.56 -21.12 -12.58
CA LYS A 17 5.06 -21.68 -13.83
C LYS A 17 5.26 -20.63 -14.93
N GLY A 18 4.37 -19.65 -15.01
CA GLY A 18 4.37 -18.67 -16.08
C GLY A 18 5.46 -17.60 -15.94
N TRP A 19 5.72 -17.11 -14.72
CA TRP A 19 6.70 -16.04 -14.50
C TRP A 19 8.15 -16.54 -14.46
N SER A 20 8.39 -17.78 -14.01
CA SER A 20 9.70 -18.42 -14.13
C SER A 20 9.98 -18.91 -15.55
N ASN A 21 8.95 -19.23 -16.31
CA ASN A 21 9.01 -19.79 -17.66
C ASN A 21 8.42 -18.88 -18.74
N PHE A 22 8.41 -17.56 -18.52
CA PHE A 22 8.19 -16.65 -19.65
C PHE A 22 9.31 -16.95 -20.65
N ASP A 23 8.99 -17.80 -21.60
CA ASP A 23 9.89 -18.24 -22.67
C ASP A 23 10.00 -17.09 -23.69
N ILE A 24 10.45 -15.97 -23.18
CA ILE A 24 10.88 -14.84 -23.97
C ILE A 24 12.23 -15.27 -24.54
N GLU A 25 12.42 -15.02 -25.81
CA GLU A 25 13.73 -15.18 -26.45
C GLU A 25 14.73 -14.15 -25.90
N ASP A 26 15.14 -14.34 -24.65
CA ASP A 26 16.07 -13.45 -23.94
C ASP A 26 17.28 -14.21 -23.36
N LYS A 27 17.39 -15.50 -23.64
CA LYS A 27 18.48 -16.36 -23.15
C LYS A 27 19.85 -15.88 -23.58
N GLU A 28 19.94 -15.21 -24.73
CA GLU A 28 21.20 -14.63 -25.22
C GLU A 28 21.77 -13.54 -24.31
N PHE A 29 20.91 -12.83 -23.53
CA PHE A 29 21.34 -11.71 -22.69
C PHE A 29 22.18 -12.13 -21.48
N ARG A 30 22.17 -13.41 -21.10
CA ARG A 30 23.06 -13.97 -20.07
C ARG A 30 24.43 -14.34 -20.58
N GLU A 31 24.59 -14.51 -21.90
CA GLU A 31 25.81 -15.05 -22.52
C GLU A 31 27.01 -14.10 -22.38
N VAL A 32 28.19 -14.67 -22.15
CA VAL A 32 29.43 -13.91 -21.93
C VAL A 32 29.75 -13.02 -23.13
N ASN A 33 29.56 -13.51 -24.33
CA ASN A 33 29.93 -12.84 -25.58
C ASN A 33 28.79 -12.00 -26.17
N PHE A 34 27.69 -11.81 -25.44
CA PHE A 34 26.60 -10.96 -25.90
C PHE A 34 27.06 -9.51 -26.00
N ASP A 35 26.77 -8.86 -27.15
CA ASP A 35 27.08 -7.45 -27.36
C ASP A 35 26.00 -6.55 -26.72
N ASP A 36 26.32 -6.00 -25.57
CA ASP A 36 25.50 -5.06 -24.83
C ASP A 36 25.90 -3.58 -25.05
N SER A 37 26.63 -3.28 -26.13
CA SER A 37 27.16 -1.95 -26.39
C SER A 37 26.07 -0.86 -26.54
N ASN A 38 24.90 -1.26 -27.04
CA ASN A 38 23.74 -0.39 -27.25
C ASN A 38 22.77 -0.33 -26.05
N TRP A 39 23.10 -0.98 -24.93
CA TRP A 39 22.27 -0.92 -23.72
C TRP A 39 22.48 0.39 -22.99
N SER A 40 21.41 0.89 -22.36
CA SER A 40 21.48 2.09 -21.51
C SER A 40 22.33 1.83 -20.28
N GLN A 41 22.89 2.89 -19.71
CA GLN A 41 23.63 2.81 -18.46
C GLN A 41 22.73 3.19 -17.30
N TRP A 42 22.83 2.46 -16.22
CA TRP A 42 22.18 2.73 -14.95
C TRP A 42 23.23 2.77 -13.85
N GLU A 43 23.13 3.77 -12.99
CA GLU A 43 23.99 3.95 -11.84
C GLU A 43 23.14 4.05 -10.57
N SER A 44 23.36 3.14 -9.64
CA SER A 44 22.77 3.24 -8.31
C SER A 44 23.35 4.41 -7.54
N LYS A 45 22.53 5.34 -7.11
CA LYS A 45 22.91 6.48 -6.29
C LYS A 45 23.02 6.18 -4.79
N TYR A 46 23.11 4.93 -4.38
CA TYR A 46 23.32 4.59 -2.98
C TYR A 46 24.68 5.13 -2.52
N THR A 47 24.68 6.30 -1.91
CA THR A 47 25.81 6.84 -1.20
C THR A 47 25.66 6.47 0.27
N ASP A 48 26.57 5.63 0.76
CA ASP A 48 26.82 5.28 2.15
C ASP A 48 25.86 4.38 2.93
N TYR A 49 26.48 3.47 3.66
CA TYR A 49 25.90 2.60 4.67
C TYR A 49 25.12 3.40 5.73
N GLY A 50 23.80 3.44 5.66
CA GLY A 50 23.02 3.79 6.82
C GLY A 50 21.77 4.64 6.68
N ASN A 51 21.60 5.42 5.63
CA ASN A 51 20.39 6.21 5.43
C ASN A 51 19.78 5.93 4.06
N ILE A 52 18.93 4.90 4.01
CA ILE A 52 18.09 4.68 2.85
C ILE A 52 16.84 5.51 3.07
N ASN A 53 16.81 6.67 2.42
CA ASN A 53 15.55 7.32 2.13
C ASN A 53 14.81 6.43 1.12
N TYR A 54 13.65 5.93 1.49
CA TYR A 54 12.77 5.11 0.64
C TYR A 54 12.22 5.85 -0.58
N GLN A 55 12.68 7.07 -0.83
CA GLN A 55 12.29 7.87 -1.98
C GLN A 55 13.23 7.58 -3.17
N SER A 56 12.71 6.80 -4.10
CA SER A 56 12.93 6.86 -5.56
C SER A 56 14.34 6.65 -6.16
N GLU A 57 15.44 6.63 -5.48
CA GLU A 57 16.77 6.77 -6.11
C GLU A 57 17.52 5.47 -6.45
N GLY A 58 16.87 4.37 -6.56
CA GLY A 58 17.46 3.07 -6.97
C GLY A 58 16.48 2.15 -7.65
N ARG A 59 15.26 2.62 -7.86
CA ARG A 59 14.19 1.91 -8.56
C ARG A 59 14.11 2.37 -10.02
N PHE A 60 13.56 1.55 -10.88
CA PHE A 60 13.35 1.88 -12.31
C PHE A 60 12.50 3.13 -12.51
N GLU A 61 11.59 3.44 -11.58
CA GLU A 61 10.77 4.65 -11.60
C GLU A 61 11.61 5.92 -11.77
N SER A 62 12.78 6.03 -11.12
CA SER A 62 13.62 7.22 -11.24
C SER A 62 14.27 7.41 -12.62
N ALA A 63 14.40 6.35 -13.39
CA ALA A 63 14.88 6.42 -14.77
C ALA A 63 13.76 6.75 -15.78
N PHE A 64 12.49 6.59 -15.37
CA PHE A 64 11.31 6.68 -16.23
C PHE A 64 10.24 7.67 -15.72
N GLU A 65 10.42 8.30 -14.56
CA GLU A 65 9.44 9.21 -13.93
C GLU A 65 8.99 10.38 -14.82
N GLU A 66 9.81 10.81 -15.77
CA GLU A 66 9.44 11.88 -16.69
C GLU A 66 8.46 11.42 -17.79
N SER A 67 8.23 10.11 -17.96
CA SER A 67 7.53 9.62 -19.15
C SER A 67 6.30 8.77 -18.97
N ASN A 68 6.05 8.12 -17.87
CA ASN A 68 4.78 7.44 -17.51
C ASN A 68 4.99 6.27 -16.52
N LYS A 69 4.40 6.34 -15.34
CA LYS A 69 4.43 5.29 -14.28
C LYS A 69 3.93 3.90 -14.75
N LEU A 70 3.24 3.82 -15.86
CA LEU A 70 2.65 2.60 -16.41
C LEU A 70 3.62 1.71 -17.19
N LEU A 71 4.86 2.17 -17.41
CA LEU A 71 5.87 1.47 -18.22
C LEU A 71 7.05 0.92 -17.43
N SER A 72 6.99 0.98 -16.08
CA SER A 72 8.05 0.47 -15.22
C SER A 72 8.00 -1.06 -15.08
N ASP A 73 6.80 -1.63 -15.09
CA ASP A 73 6.63 -3.07 -14.88
C ASP A 73 7.06 -3.88 -16.10
N GLY A 74 7.69 -5.03 -15.87
CA GLY A 74 8.11 -5.89 -16.97
C GLY A 74 9.34 -6.75 -16.69
N VAL A 75 10.05 -7.11 -17.76
CA VAL A 75 11.29 -7.85 -17.68
C VAL A 75 12.46 -6.96 -18.05
N ILE A 76 13.36 -6.78 -17.10
CA ILE A 76 14.52 -5.92 -17.24
C ILE A 76 15.80 -6.73 -17.00
N TRP A 77 16.75 -6.59 -17.89
CA TRP A 77 18.07 -7.18 -17.78
C TRP A 77 19.10 -6.17 -17.35
N PHE A 78 19.92 -6.55 -16.41
CA PHE A 78 21.11 -5.82 -15.97
C PHE A 78 22.35 -6.63 -16.23
N ARG A 79 23.38 -5.99 -16.77
CA ARG A 79 24.68 -6.62 -17.02
C ARG A 79 25.80 -5.73 -16.51
N THR A 80 26.84 -6.37 -15.94
CA THR A 80 28.07 -5.68 -15.57
C THR A 80 29.28 -6.60 -15.71
N LYS A 81 30.42 -6.00 -15.96
CA LYS A 81 31.73 -6.68 -15.98
C LYS A 81 32.36 -6.68 -14.59
N ILE A 82 32.87 -7.81 -14.21
CA ILE A 82 33.50 -8.04 -12.90
C ILE A 82 34.91 -8.51 -13.11
N ILE A 83 35.88 -7.84 -12.48
CA ILE A 83 37.29 -8.28 -12.51
C ILE A 83 37.58 -9.09 -11.26
N ILE A 84 37.96 -10.35 -11.44
CA ILE A 84 38.32 -11.28 -10.37
C ILE A 84 39.76 -11.74 -10.60
N ASP A 85 40.60 -11.52 -9.58
CA ASP A 85 42.03 -11.89 -9.62
C ASP A 85 42.30 -13.24 -8.93
N ASP A 86 41.56 -13.54 -7.87
CA ASP A 86 41.65 -14.77 -7.10
C ASP A 86 40.50 -15.71 -7.42
N ILE A 87 40.78 -16.85 -8.02
CA ILE A 87 39.78 -17.88 -8.39
C ILE A 87 39.96 -19.15 -7.54
N SER A 88 40.64 -19.05 -6.42
CA SER A 88 40.98 -20.25 -5.58
C SER A 88 39.81 -20.73 -4.74
N GLU A 89 38.81 -19.90 -4.51
CA GLU A 89 37.63 -20.22 -3.68
C GLU A 89 36.33 -19.68 -4.30
N ASP A 90 35.22 -20.17 -3.79
CA ASP A 90 33.89 -19.70 -4.13
C ASP A 90 33.68 -18.25 -3.69
N TYR A 91 32.87 -17.55 -4.43
CA TYR A 91 32.36 -16.22 -4.05
C TYR A 91 30.89 -16.29 -3.69
N GLN A 92 30.40 -15.25 -3.06
CA GLN A 92 28.99 -15.09 -2.75
C GLN A 92 28.51 -13.74 -3.27
N LEU A 93 27.43 -13.77 -4.06
CA LEU A 93 26.69 -12.58 -4.41
C LEU A 93 25.64 -12.31 -3.32
N VAL A 94 25.59 -11.06 -2.84
CA VAL A 94 24.64 -10.64 -1.80
C VAL A 94 23.96 -9.35 -2.19
N VAL A 95 22.63 -9.32 -2.02
CA VAL A 95 21.80 -8.11 -2.07
C VAL A 95 21.00 -8.08 -0.77
N GLU A 96 21.46 -7.29 0.20
CA GLU A 96 21.00 -7.39 1.60
C GLU A 96 19.50 -7.12 1.77
N LYS A 97 18.95 -6.13 1.06
CA LYS A 97 17.53 -5.76 1.16
C LYS A 97 16.67 -6.34 0.03
N GLY A 98 17.26 -7.21 -0.79
CA GLY A 98 16.54 -7.89 -1.85
C GLY A 98 16.52 -7.17 -3.19
N ILE A 99 15.80 -7.78 -4.12
CA ILE A 99 15.49 -7.31 -5.46
C ILE A 99 13.97 -7.36 -5.61
N ASP A 100 13.38 -6.32 -6.12
CA ASP A 100 11.95 -6.17 -6.32
C ASP A 100 11.59 -6.45 -7.79
N ASP A 101 10.75 -7.40 -8.15
CA ASP A 101 10.04 -8.45 -7.38
C ASP A 101 10.81 -9.77 -7.36
N THR A 102 11.16 -10.27 -8.55
CA THR A 102 11.74 -11.60 -8.81
C THR A 102 13.00 -11.45 -9.63
N ASP A 103 14.02 -12.23 -9.29
CA ASP A 103 15.22 -12.27 -10.11
C ASP A 103 15.65 -13.67 -10.54
N GLN A 104 16.35 -13.71 -11.66
CA GLN A 104 17.21 -14.80 -12.10
C GLN A 104 18.61 -14.21 -12.30
N THR A 105 19.57 -14.68 -11.51
CA THR A 105 20.93 -14.15 -11.50
C THR A 105 21.89 -15.16 -12.11
N TYR A 106 22.64 -14.70 -13.10
CA TYR A 106 23.59 -15.49 -13.88
C TYR A 106 25.00 -14.98 -13.71
N PHE A 107 25.95 -15.90 -13.62
CA PHE A 107 27.38 -15.59 -13.61
C PHE A 107 28.07 -16.36 -14.74
N ASN A 108 28.72 -15.64 -15.64
CA ASN A 108 29.33 -16.19 -16.86
C ASN A 108 28.38 -17.09 -17.69
N GLY A 109 27.07 -16.73 -17.76
CA GLY A 109 26.05 -17.43 -18.49
C GLY A 109 25.30 -18.50 -17.70
N GLU A 110 25.83 -18.93 -16.55
CA GLU A 110 25.25 -19.98 -15.72
C GLU A 110 24.36 -19.40 -14.61
N LEU A 111 23.21 -19.99 -14.38
CA LEU A 111 22.28 -19.59 -13.31
C LEU A 111 22.88 -19.91 -11.94
N ILE A 112 23.11 -18.89 -11.12
CA ILE A 112 23.62 -19.05 -9.75
C ILE A 112 22.53 -18.91 -8.68
N GLY A 113 21.37 -18.38 -9.04
CA GLY A 113 20.24 -18.26 -8.12
C GLY A 113 19.04 -17.57 -8.72
N ASN A 114 17.90 -17.82 -8.10
CA ASN A 114 16.64 -17.13 -8.37
C ASN A 114 15.87 -16.95 -7.05
N THR A 115 15.09 -15.91 -6.96
CA THR A 115 14.23 -15.65 -5.79
C THR A 115 12.97 -14.92 -6.20
N PHE A 116 11.85 -15.43 -5.73
CA PHE A 116 10.54 -14.83 -5.87
C PHE A 116 10.17 -14.12 -4.56
N SER A 117 10.50 -12.84 -4.46
CA SER A 117 10.13 -12.00 -3.31
C SER A 117 10.67 -10.59 -3.50
N TRP A 118 9.86 -9.59 -3.29
CA TRP A 118 10.25 -8.17 -3.40
C TRP A 118 11.28 -7.72 -2.33
N SER A 119 11.35 -8.38 -1.19
CA SER A 119 12.15 -7.90 -0.02
C SER A 119 13.18 -8.89 0.51
N ARG A 120 13.09 -10.18 0.10
CA ARG A 120 14.00 -11.19 0.64
C ARG A 120 15.45 -10.92 0.22
N LYS A 121 16.36 -10.96 1.17
CA LYS A 121 17.81 -10.94 0.91
C LYS A 121 18.19 -11.98 -0.16
N ARG A 122 19.01 -11.57 -1.12
CA ARG A 122 19.68 -12.49 -2.06
C ARG A 122 21.02 -12.89 -1.49
N SER A 123 21.32 -14.16 -1.61
CA SER A 123 22.58 -14.74 -1.16
C SER A 123 22.87 -15.96 -2.01
N TYR A 124 23.57 -15.75 -3.14
CA TYR A 124 23.85 -16.80 -4.13
C TYR A 124 25.30 -17.19 -4.13
N ASN A 125 25.58 -18.50 -4.12
CA ASN A 125 26.95 -19.01 -4.25
C ASN A 125 27.42 -18.89 -5.70
N ILE A 126 28.63 -18.41 -5.92
CA ILE A 126 29.33 -18.41 -7.20
C ILE A 126 30.47 -19.45 -7.08
N PRO A 127 30.27 -20.66 -7.59
CA PRO A 127 31.29 -21.71 -7.52
C PRO A 127 32.57 -21.28 -8.23
N LYS A 128 33.70 -21.63 -7.66
CA LYS A 128 35.02 -21.28 -8.24
C LYS A 128 35.22 -21.82 -9.66
N GLU A 129 34.54 -22.90 -10.02
CA GLU A 129 34.55 -23.51 -11.36
C GLU A 129 33.95 -22.55 -12.43
N LEU A 130 33.11 -21.61 -12.05
CA LEU A 130 32.55 -20.58 -12.91
C LEU A 130 33.43 -19.36 -13.06
N LEU A 131 34.43 -19.20 -12.20
CA LEU A 131 35.29 -18.03 -12.16
C LEU A 131 36.35 -18.08 -13.29
N LYS A 132 36.55 -16.92 -13.91
CA LYS A 132 37.67 -16.67 -14.82
C LYS A 132 38.61 -15.64 -14.19
N LYS A 133 39.91 -15.86 -14.28
CA LYS A 133 40.86 -14.84 -13.89
C LYS A 133 40.77 -13.66 -14.87
N GLY A 134 40.52 -12.45 -14.34
CA GLY A 134 40.24 -11.27 -15.15
C GLY A 134 38.73 -11.02 -15.28
N GLU A 135 38.27 -10.77 -16.49
CA GLU A 135 36.89 -10.34 -16.76
C GLU A 135 35.90 -11.50 -16.65
N ASN A 136 34.84 -11.27 -15.88
CA ASN A 136 33.65 -12.11 -15.72
C ASN A 136 32.41 -11.26 -15.97
N ILE A 137 31.29 -11.91 -16.31
CA ILE A 137 30.00 -11.26 -16.58
C ILE A 137 29.00 -11.66 -15.51
N LEU A 138 28.42 -10.66 -14.87
CA LEU A 138 27.21 -10.79 -14.07
C LEU A 138 26.01 -10.30 -14.89
N ALA A 139 25.02 -11.14 -15.05
CA ALA A 139 23.75 -10.79 -15.69
C ALA A 139 22.60 -11.09 -14.72
N ILE A 140 21.72 -10.12 -14.52
CA ILE A 140 20.57 -10.24 -13.62
C ILE A 140 19.31 -9.89 -14.41
N ARG A 141 18.40 -10.85 -14.49
CA ARG A 141 17.06 -10.70 -15.07
C ARG A 141 16.10 -10.41 -13.95
N ILE A 142 15.49 -9.26 -13.95
CA ILE A 142 14.45 -8.88 -12.99
C ILE A 142 13.11 -8.91 -13.68
N THR A 143 12.12 -9.53 -13.04
CA THR A 143 10.72 -9.47 -13.44
C THR A 143 9.98 -8.69 -12.38
N ASP A 144 9.57 -7.49 -12.74
CA ASP A 144 8.75 -6.59 -11.93
C ASP A 144 7.32 -6.66 -12.42
N ARG A 145 6.36 -6.85 -11.51
CA ARG A 145 4.97 -7.11 -11.85
C ARG A 145 4.04 -5.96 -11.56
N ILE A 146 4.38 -5.17 -10.55
CA ILE A 146 3.54 -4.06 -10.09
C ILE A 146 4.34 -3.13 -9.19
N GLY A 147 4.19 -1.84 -9.41
CA GLY A 147 4.79 -0.82 -8.56
C GLY A 147 6.21 -0.45 -8.97
N GLY A 148 7.12 -0.36 -8.05
CA GLY A 148 8.51 -0.01 -8.34
C GLY A 148 9.44 -1.20 -8.23
N GLY A 149 10.15 -1.53 -9.31
CA GLY A 149 11.11 -2.63 -9.37
C GLY A 149 12.56 -2.21 -9.17
N GLY A 150 13.46 -3.19 -9.00
CA GLY A 150 14.90 -2.98 -8.99
C GLY A 150 15.64 -3.47 -7.75
N PHE A 151 16.82 -2.91 -7.53
CA PHE A 151 17.67 -3.29 -6.41
C PHE A 151 17.33 -2.47 -5.16
N ASN A 152 16.98 -3.13 -4.08
CA ASN A 152 16.70 -2.48 -2.78
C ASN A 152 17.97 -2.20 -1.95
N SER A 153 19.13 -2.66 -2.42
CA SER A 153 20.45 -2.35 -1.87
C SER A 153 21.54 -2.64 -2.91
N HIS A 154 22.79 -2.28 -2.59
CA HIS A 154 23.91 -2.60 -3.46
C HIS A 154 24.04 -4.12 -3.75
N VAL A 155 24.48 -4.46 -4.96
CA VAL A 155 24.95 -5.79 -5.30
C VAL A 155 26.38 -5.92 -4.84
N ILE A 156 26.65 -6.88 -3.98
CA ILE A 156 27.95 -7.10 -3.36
C ILE A 156 28.45 -8.50 -3.72
N ILE A 157 29.70 -8.60 -4.15
CA ILE A 157 30.39 -9.89 -4.32
C ILE A 157 31.55 -9.97 -3.32
N LYS A 158 31.60 -11.03 -2.57
CA LYS A 158 32.59 -11.28 -1.52
C LYS A 158 33.01 -12.75 -1.47
N ASN A 159 34.20 -13.02 -0.92
CA ASN A 159 34.57 -14.37 -0.50
C ASN A 159 35.19 -14.34 0.92
N SER A 160 35.46 -15.50 1.49
CA SER A 160 35.94 -15.63 2.87
C SER A 160 37.34 -15.05 3.12
N LYS A 161 38.17 -14.98 2.07
CA LYS A 161 39.56 -14.53 2.14
C LYS A 161 39.74 -13.04 1.83
N ILE A 162 38.83 -12.48 1.00
CA ILE A 162 38.97 -11.09 0.56
C ILE A 162 38.33 -10.16 1.55
N LYS A 163 39.13 -9.36 2.24
CA LYS A 163 38.65 -8.29 3.15
C LYS A 163 37.91 -7.18 2.39
N LYS A 164 38.16 -7.03 1.10
CA LYS A 164 37.53 -5.99 0.25
C LYS A 164 36.36 -6.59 -0.51
N GLN A 165 35.18 -6.15 -0.16
CA GLN A 165 33.98 -6.47 -0.91
C GLN A 165 33.98 -5.72 -2.26
N LEU A 166 33.54 -6.40 -3.33
CA LEU A 166 33.27 -5.76 -4.61
C LEU A 166 31.81 -5.25 -4.58
N VAL A 167 31.67 -3.94 -4.61
CA VAL A 167 30.36 -3.27 -4.59
C VAL A 167 30.04 -2.77 -5.99
N PHE A 168 28.89 -3.13 -6.51
CA PHE A 168 28.47 -2.76 -7.86
C PHE A 168 27.34 -1.73 -7.79
N SER A 169 27.61 -0.58 -8.39
CA SER A 169 26.65 0.52 -8.53
C SER A 169 26.33 0.83 -10.00
N LYS A 170 27.11 0.30 -10.94
CA LYS A 170 26.97 0.59 -12.36
C LYS A 170 26.67 -0.66 -13.15
N PHE A 171 25.57 -0.61 -13.91
CA PHE A 171 25.13 -1.67 -14.81
C PHE A 171 24.77 -1.08 -16.16
N LYS A 172 24.88 -1.90 -17.19
CA LYS A 172 24.11 -1.70 -18.41
C LYS A 172 22.76 -2.36 -18.24
N PHE A 173 21.70 -1.77 -18.74
CA PHE A 173 20.37 -2.36 -18.64
C PHE A 173 19.58 -2.26 -19.95
N LYS A 174 18.64 -3.18 -20.10
CA LYS A 174 17.67 -3.20 -21.19
C LYS A 174 16.32 -3.62 -20.64
N HIS A 175 15.32 -2.80 -20.85
CA HIS A 175 13.93 -3.18 -20.68
C HIS A 175 13.54 -4.04 -21.87
N HIS A 176 13.24 -5.31 -21.62
CA HIS A 176 13.03 -6.30 -22.67
C HIS A 176 11.56 -6.58 -22.95
N ALA A 177 10.75 -6.60 -21.90
CA ALA A 177 9.31 -6.80 -21.99
C ALA A 177 8.59 -5.87 -21.01
N PHE A 178 7.37 -5.49 -21.33
CA PHE A 178 6.52 -4.62 -20.52
C PHE A 178 5.28 -5.37 -20.08
N ILE A 179 4.85 -5.08 -18.85
CA ILE A 179 3.58 -5.51 -18.29
C ILE A 179 2.68 -4.28 -18.25
N ILE A 180 1.54 -4.35 -18.90
CA ILE A 180 0.56 -3.27 -18.93
C ILE A 180 -0.73 -3.78 -18.30
N ASN A 181 -1.21 -3.08 -17.26
CA ASN A 181 -2.45 -3.42 -16.54
C ASN A 181 -2.53 -4.89 -16.12
N ALA A 182 -1.44 -5.41 -15.52
CA ALA A 182 -1.29 -6.83 -15.15
C ALA A 182 -1.46 -7.80 -16.33
N SER A 183 -1.49 -7.30 -17.55
CA SER A 183 -1.51 -8.08 -18.78
C SER A 183 -0.12 -8.09 -19.39
N SER A 184 0.45 -9.27 -19.59
CA SER A 184 1.76 -9.40 -20.22
C SER A 184 1.63 -9.07 -21.70
N VAL A 185 2.03 -7.87 -22.08
CA VAL A 185 2.21 -7.51 -23.48
C VAL A 185 3.70 -7.54 -23.75
N LEU A 186 4.14 -8.56 -24.47
CA LEU A 186 5.51 -8.66 -24.94
C LEU A 186 5.72 -7.67 -26.09
N ILE A 187 6.40 -6.58 -25.79
CA ILE A 187 6.79 -5.60 -26.81
C ILE A 187 8.28 -5.79 -27.06
N HIS A 188 8.60 -6.62 -28.04
CA HIS A 188 9.97 -6.83 -28.47
C HIS A 188 10.49 -5.67 -29.29
N ASN A 189 11.76 -5.30 -29.05
CA ASN A 189 12.56 -4.46 -29.92
C ASN A 189 12.05 -3.04 -30.24
N LEU A 190 11.29 -2.42 -29.35
CA LEU A 190 10.98 -1.00 -29.47
C LEU A 190 12.04 -0.15 -28.76
N SER A 191 12.40 0.97 -29.37
CA SER A 191 13.14 2.01 -28.68
C SER A 191 12.26 2.65 -27.60
N HIS A 192 12.87 3.25 -26.59
CA HIS A 192 12.16 3.95 -25.52
C HIS A 192 11.17 5.00 -26.07
N GLU A 193 11.57 5.78 -27.10
CA GLU A 193 10.70 6.78 -27.74
C GLU A 193 9.50 6.14 -28.47
N GLU A 194 9.69 5.03 -29.15
CA GLU A 194 8.60 4.30 -29.81
C GLU A 194 7.62 3.72 -28.80
N LEU A 195 8.14 3.30 -27.65
CA LEU A 195 7.34 2.76 -26.56
C LEU A 195 6.44 3.84 -25.95
N ILE A 196 6.97 5.02 -25.67
CA ILE A 196 6.19 6.16 -25.17
C ILE A 196 5.10 6.55 -26.17
N LYS A 197 5.42 6.62 -27.46
CA LYS A 197 4.44 6.93 -28.51
C LYS A 197 3.35 5.87 -28.66
N LYS A 198 3.68 4.60 -28.45
CA LYS A 198 2.73 3.47 -28.54
C LYS A 198 2.00 3.21 -27.25
N SER A 199 2.51 3.63 -26.08
CA SER A 199 1.90 3.37 -24.77
C SER A 199 0.53 4.02 -24.64
N SER A 200 0.36 5.27 -25.05
CA SER A 200 -0.94 5.93 -25.04
C SER A 200 -1.92 5.22 -25.99
N TYR A 201 -1.47 4.82 -27.17
CA TYR A 201 -2.31 4.05 -28.10
C TYR A 201 -2.66 2.67 -27.55
N LEU A 202 -1.73 1.97 -26.92
CA LEU A 202 -1.94 0.66 -26.32
C LEU A 202 -2.87 0.75 -25.11
N LEU A 203 -2.71 1.77 -24.25
CA LEU A 203 -3.59 2.00 -23.10
C LEU A 203 -5.04 2.30 -23.53
N ASP A 204 -5.22 3.05 -24.62
CA ASP A 204 -6.55 3.42 -25.13
C ASP A 204 -7.22 2.30 -25.94
N ASN A 205 -6.44 1.37 -26.52
CA ASN A 205 -6.92 0.38 -27.48
C ASN A 205 -6.71 -1.08 -27.10
N ILE A 206 -6.04 -1.36 -25.98
CA ILE A 206 -6.03 -2.73 -25.43
C ILE A 206 -7.39 -2.96 -24.78
N PRO A 207 -8.21 -3.91 -25.26
CA PRO A 207 -9.40 -4.32 -24.53
C PRO A 207 -8.94 -4.70 -23.12
N MET A 208 -9.60 -4.16 -22.10
CA MET A 208 -9.40 -4.62 -20.73
C MET A 208 -9.75 -6.11 -20.73
N LEU A 209 -8.73 -6.94 -20.89
CA LEU A 209 -8.89 -8.39 -20.81
C LEU A 209 -9.21 -8.70 -19.35
N TYR A 210 -10.49 -8.84 -19.06
CA TYR A 210 -10.99 -9.36 -17.81
C TYR A 210 -10.39 -10.75 -17.61
N ARG A 211 -9.26 -10.81 -16.92
CA ARG A 211 -8.73 -12.09 -16.48
C ARG A 211 -9.63 -12.59 -15.36
N ILE A 212 -10.40 -13.60 -15.64
CA ILE A 212 -11.30 -14.28 -14.68
C ILE A 212 -10.53 -14.70 -13.41
N ASN A 213 -9.22 -14.80 -13.48
CA ASN A 213 -8.34 -15.28 -12.42
C ASN A 213 -7.37 -14.21 -11.86
N ASP A 214 -7.39 -12.97 -12.36
CA ASP A 214 -6.57 -11.89 -11.80
C ASP A 214 -7.19 -11.39 -10.48
N PRO A 215 -6.49 -11.43 -9.34
CA PRO A 215 -7.01 -10.91 -8.08
C PRO A 215 -7.33 -9.41 -8.15
N ASN A 216 -6.69 -8.65 -9.05
CA ASN A 216 -6.98 -7.24 -9.30
C ASN A 216 -8.06 -7.03 -10.36
N GLY A 217 -8.55 -8.10 -11.00
CA GLY A 217 -9.66 -8.02 -11.94
C GLY A 217 -10.98 -7.72 -11.23
N TYR A 218 -11.88 -6.99 -11.89
CA TYR A 218 -13.21 -6.65 -11.35
C TYR A 218 -13.95 -7.91 -10.89
N SER A 219 -14.42 -7.90 -9.64
CA SER A 219 -15.15 -9.01 -9.00
C SER A 219 -14.38 -10.34 -8.87
N ALA A 220 -13.08 -10.40 -9.19
CA ALA A 220 -12.32 -11.65 -9.15
C ALA A 220 -12.28 -12.26 -7.74
N LEU A 221 -11.92 -11.45 -6.74
CA LEU A 221 -11.91 -11.88 -5.33
C LEU A 221 -13.31 -12.26 -4.84
N PHE A 222 -14.32 -11.49 -5.21
CA PHE A 222 -15.71 -11.78 -4.89
C PHE A 222 -16.11 -13.17 -5.42
N LYS A 223 -15.92 -13.41 -6.72
CA LYS A 223 -16.31 -14.66 -7.38
C LYS A 223 -15.55 -15.89 -6.86
N LYS A 224 -14.27 -15.74 -6.57
CA LYS A 224 -13.43 -16.88 -6.20
C LYS A 224 -13.34 -17.13 -4.69
N MET A 225 -13.50 -16.10 -3.86
CA MET A 225 -13.34 -16.23 -2.40
C MET A 225 -14.66 -16.10 -1.64
N LEU A 226 -15.56 -15.22 -2.05
CA LEU A 226 -16.82 -14.99 -1.33
C LEU A 226 -17.96 -15.86 -1.85
N THR A 227 -18.16 -15.96 -3.16
CA THR A 227 -19.23 -16.79 -3.74
C THR A 227 -19.24 -18.24 -3.20
N PRO A 228 -18.10 -18.94 -3.04
CA PRO A 228 -18.09 -20.29 -2.48
C PRO A 228 -18.56 -20.40 -1.04
N VAL A 229 -18.48 -19.32 -0.24
CA VAL A 229 -18.90 -19.31 1.17
C VAL A 229 -20.32 -18.77 1.39
N MET A 230 -20.95 -18.17 0.38
CA MET A 230 -22.31 -17.62 0.45
C MET A 230 -23.40 -18.63 0.84
N PRO A 231 -23.30 -19.96 0.52
CA PRO A 231 -24.28 -20.94 1.04
C PRO A 231 -24.31 -21.07 2.57
N TYR A 232 -23.23 -20.63 3.27
CA TYR A 232 -23.19 -20.69 4.72
C TYR A 232 -23.91 -19.50 5.33
N THR A 233 -24.79 -19.75 6.29
CA THR A 233 -25.43 -18.71 7.09
C THR A 233 -24.43 -18.03 7.99
N ILE A 234 -24.33 -16.71 7.93
CA ILE A 234 -23.46 -15.89 8.79
C ILE A 234 -24.31 -14.98 9.68
N LYS A 235 -23.87 -14.68 10.88
CA LYS A 235 -24.52 -13.72 11.77
C LYS A 235 -24.16 -12.28 11.40
N GLY A 236 -22.95 -12.07 10.91
CA GLY A 236 -22.44 -10.77 10.51
C GLY A 236 -21.05 -10.87 9.91
N THR A 237 -20.54 -9.73 9.46
CA THR A 237 -19.18 -9.56 8.93
C THR A 237 -18.41 -8.56 9.79
N ILE A 238 -17.12 -8.80 9.99
CA ILE A 238 -16.17 -7.83 10.52
C ILE A 238 -15.19 -7.43 9.41
N TRP A 239 -14.95 -6.13 9.27
CA TRP A 239 -14.18 -5.57 8.17
C TRP A 239 -13.13 -4.58 8.66
N TYR A 240 -11.86 -4.77 8.28
CA TYR A 240 -10.78 -3.85 8.57
C TYR A 240 -9.96 -3.59 7.31
N GLN A 241 -10.22 -2.49 6.65
CA GLN A 241 -9.58 -2.10 5.39
C GLN A 241 -9.85 -0.61 5.13
N GLY A 242 -9.03 0.04 4.31
CA GLY A 242 -9.23 1.42 3.83
C GLY A 242 -7.91 2.14 3.54
N GLU A 243 -6.80 1.63 4.02
CA GLU A 243 -5.50 2.28 3.98
C GLU A 243 -5.02 2.49 2.53
N SER A 244 -5.19 1.50 1.66
CA SER A 244 -4.82 1.59 0.23
C SER A 244 -5.78 2.48 -0.59
N ASN A 245 -6.91 2.90 -0.02
CA ASN A 245 -7.87 3.80 -0.67
C ASN A 245 -7.65 5.28 -0.36
N VAL A 246 -6.61 5.63 0.42
CA VAL A 246 -6.36 7.01 0.84
C VAL A 246 -6.19 7.95 -0.35
N ASP A 247 -5.59 7.50 -1.44
CA ASP A 247 -5.41 8.29 -2.66
C ASP A 247 -6.74 8.47 -3.44
N ASN A 248 -7.70 7.52 -3.30
CA ASN A 248 -9.02 7.54 -3.92
C ASN A 248 -10.14 7.75 -2.89
N ASN A 249 -9.89 8.57 -1.87
CA ASN A 249 -10.79 8.77 -0.73
C ASN A 249 -12.19 9.29 -1.11
N HIS A 250 -12.32 9.97 -2.23
CA HIS A 250 -13.57 10.58 -2.70
C HIS A 250 -14.62 9.54 -3.15
N GLU A 251 -14.21 8.34 -3.58
CA GLU A 251 -15.09 7.25 -4.00
C GLU A 251 -15.41 6.27 -2.86
N TYR A 252 -14.63 6.30 -1.77
CA TYR A 252 -14.65 5.25 -0.76
C TYR A 252 -16.03 5.03 -0.14
N GLN A 253 -16.76 6.09 0.22
CA GLN A 253 -18.07 5.95 0.87
C GLN A 253 -19.07 5.22 -0.04
N GLU A 254 -19.12 5.59 -1.31
CA GLU A 254 -20.04 4.99 -2.30
C GLU A 254 -19.67 3.53 -2.55
N LEU A 255 -18.41 3.23 -2.83
CA LEU A 255 -17.93 1.87 -3.08
C LEU A 255 -18.10 0.98 -1.85
N PHE A 256 -17.83 1.49 -0.64
CA PHE A 256 -17.97 0.73 0.59
C PHE A 256 -19.44 0.42 0.92
N THR A 257 -20.33 1.39 0.75
CA THR A 257 -21.79 1.17 0.88
C THR A 257 -22.26 0.14 -0.14
N GLY A 258 -21.90 0.34 -1.42
CA GLY A 258 -22.27 -0.59 -2.51
C GLY A 258 -21.78 -2.02 -2.27
N MET A 259 -20.56 -2.18 -1.77
CA MET A 259 -20.02 -3.50 -1.42
C MET A 259 -20.83 -4.19 -0.31
N ILE A 260 -21.21 -3.47 0.74
CA ILE A 260 -22.02 -4.02 1.84
C ILE A 260 -23.41 -4.47 1.33
N GLU A 261 -24.03 -3.65 0.50
CA GLU A 261 -25.35 -3.92 -0.08
C GLU A 261 -25.29 -5.11 -1.05
N ASP A 262 -24.29 -5.14 -1.94
CA ASP A 262 -24.06 -6.25 -2.87
C ASP A 262 -23.84 -7.59 -2.13
N TRP A 263 -23.05 -7.59 -1.07
CA TRP A 263 -22.87 -8.81 -0.27
C TRP A 263 -24.17 -9.29 0.35
N ARG A 264 -24.98 -8.39 0.92
CA ARG A 264 -26.29 -8.72 1.51
C ARG A 264 -27.27 -9.24 0.47
N GLU A 265 -27.31 -8.62 -0.70
CA GLU A 265 -28.13 -9.08 -1.82
C GLU A 265 -27.76 -10.52 -2.22
N ASN A 266 -26.47 -10.79 -2.37
CA ASN A 266 -25.98 -12.11 -2.74
C ASN A 266 -26.18 -13.19 -1.65
N TRP A 267 -26.18 -12.81 -0.35
CA TRP A 267 -26.56 -13.71 0.74
C TRP A 267 -28.07 -13.87 0.92
N GLY A 268 -28.86 -12.96 0.37
CA GLY A 268 -30.32 -12.97 0.42
C GLY A 268 -30.92 -12.47 1.75
N TYR A 269 -30.12 -11.83 2.62
CA TYR A 269 -30.60 -11.23 3.87
C TYR A 269 -29.63 -10.16 4.41
N ASP A 270 -30.17 -9.22 5.19
CA ASP A 270 -29.43 -8.16 5.85
C ASP A 270 -28.73 -8.67 7.12
N PHE A 271 -27.50 -9.04 7.04
CA PHE A 271 -26.65 -9.35 8.20
C PHE A 271 -25.93 -8.09 8.73
N SER A 272 -25.48 -8.15 9.98
CA SER A 272 -24.72 -7.06 10.60
C SER A 272 -23.33 -6.93 9.99
N PHE A 273 -22.94 -5.67 9.69
CA PHE A 273 -21.63 -5.37 9.10
C PHE A 273 -20.87 -4.40 10.02
N TYR A 274 -19.88 -4.91 10.76
CA TYR A 274 -19.08 -4.12 11.68
C TYR A 274 -17.71 -3.86 11.08
N TYR A 275 -17.31 -2.61 11.07
CA TYR A 275 -16.06 -2.24 10.44
C TYR A 275 -15.20 -1.34 11.33
N VAL A 276 -13.93 -1.31 10.99
CA VAL A 276 -12.91 -0.54 11.70
C VAL A 276 -12.62 0.73 10.92
N GLN A 277 -12.74 1.88 11.57
CA GLN A 277 -12.21 3.13 11.05
C GLN A 277 -10.69 3.02 11.01
N ILE A 278 -10.05 3.34 9.87
CA ILE A 278 -8.60 3.21 9.75
C ILE A 278 -7.86 3.99 10.83
N ALA A 279 -6.79 3.40 11.34
CA ALA A 279 -5.98 4.01 12.37
C ALA A 279 -5.22 5.24 11.84
N PRO A 280 -4.92 6.22 12.70
CA PRO A 280 -3.96 7.27 12.36
C PRO A 280 -2.58 6.68 12.04
N PHE A 281 -1.97 7.21 10.96
CA PHE A 281 -0.64 6.85 10.50
C PHE A 281 -0.05 8.04 9.74
N LYS A 282 1.26 8.17 9.71
CA LYS A 282 1.97 9.24 9.00
C LYS A 282 2.06 8.94 7.50
N TYR A 283 0.95 9.12 6.80
CA TYR A 283 0.92 9.03 5.35
C TYR A 283 1.77 10.12 4.68
N GLY A 284 2.01 9.98 3.38
CA GLY A 284 2.70 11.00 2.58
C GLY A 284 2.00 12.36 2.59
N VAL A 285 2.73 13.41 2.23
CA VAL A 285 2.29 14.82 2.33
C VAL A 285 1.00 15.12 1.55
N PHE A 286 0.75 14.41 0.45
CA PHE A 286 -0.43 14.60 -0.39
C PHE A 286 -1.58 13.63 -0.08
N GLN A 287 -1.38 12.71 0.85
CA GLN A 287 -2.37 11.72 1.23
C GLN A 287 -3.23 12.24 2.38
N GLU A 288 -4.52 11.98 2.34
CA GLU A 288 -5.51 12.56 3.25
C GLU A 288 -6.37 11.47 3.92
N SER A 289 -5.76 10.67 4.79
CA SER A 289 -6.43 9.54 5.48
C SER A 289 -7.62 9.98 6.34
N GLN A 290 -7.64 11.22 6.81
CA GLN A 290 -8.80 11.79 7.51
C GLN A 290 -10.07 11.81 6.66
N LYS A 291 -9.95 11.85 5.33
CA LYS A 291 -11.10 11.76 4.42
C LYS A 291 -11.66 10.33 4.34
N ILE A 292 -10.81 9.31 4.40
CA ILE A 292 -11.28 7.91 4.53
C ILE A 292 -11.99 7.71 5.87
N ARG A 293 -11.43 8.18 6.99
CA ARG A 293 -12.09 8.10 8.29
C ARG A 293 -13.46 8.77 8.29
N GLU A 294 -13.57 9.90 7.60
CA GLU A 294 -14.85 10.60 7.42
C GLU A 294 -15.83 9.81 6.55
N ALA A 295 -15.37 9.22 5.45
CA ALA A 295 -16.18 8.37 4.58
C ALA A 295 -16.72 7.15 5.36
N GLN A 296 -15.86 6.50 6.16
CA GLN A 296 -16.24 5.40 7.05
C GLN A 296 -17.28 5.85 8.09
N ARG A 297 -17.09 7.01 8.74
CA ARG A 297 -18.05 7.56 9.69
C ARG A 297 -19.41 7.87 9.03
N LYS A 298 -19.42 8.40 7.83
CA LYS A 298 -20.63 8.71 7.08
C LYS A 298 -21.40 7.47 6.63
N THR A 299 -20.72 6.36 6.35
CA THR A 299 -21.36 5.08 6.01
C THR A 299 -22.31 4.59 7.12
N LEU A 300 -22.07 4.93 8.40
CA LEU A 300 -23.01 4.63 9.49
C LEU A 300 -24.39 5.27 9.29
N LYS A 301 -24.46 6.43 8.63
CA LYS A 301 -25.72 7.16 8.39
C LYS A 301 -26.46 6.65 7.16
N THR A 302 -25.74 6.08 6.19
CA THR A 302 -26.31 5.68 4.89
C THR A 302 -26.62 4.19 4.81
N THR A 303 -26.00 3.36 5.65
CA THR A 303 -26.10 1.90 5.56
C THR A 303 -26.61 1.31 6.88
N SER A 304 -27.78 0.67 6.83
CA SER A 304 -28.41 0.04 8.00
C SER A 304 -27.60 -1.13 8.54
N LYS A 305 -27.88 -1.56 9.78
CA LYS A 305 -27.24 -2.68 10.47
C LYS A 305 -25.71 -2.66 10.40
N THR A 306 -25.12 -1.46 10.57
CA THR A 306 -23.70 -1.26 10.62
C THR A 306 -23.24 -0.79 12.01
N GLY A 307 -21.96 -0.92 12.27
CA GLY A 307 -21.30 -0.38 13.44
C GLY A 307 -19.81 -0.13 13.12
N MET A 308 -19.26 0.91 13.71
CA MET A 308 -17.87 1.31 13.44
C MET A 308 -17.05 1.32 14.73
N VAL A 309 -15.93 0.64 14.69
CA VAL A 309 -14.88 0.72 15.72
C VAL A 309 -13.92 1.85 15.38
N VAL A 310 -13.64 2.70 16.35
CA VAL A 310 -12.72 3.83 16.22
C VAL A 310 -11.34 3.46 16.76
N LEU A 311 -10.27 3.82 16.07
CA LEU A 311 -8.88 3.51 16.42
C LEU A 311 -8.00 4.76 16.62
N MET A 312 -8.59 5.91 16.94
CA MET A 312 -7.86 7.17 17.08
C MET A 312 -6.78 7.16 18.18
N ASP A 313 -6.81 6.21 19.09
CA ASP A 313 -5.95 6.05 20.26
C ASP A 313 -4.88 4.95 20.14
N ILE A 314 -4.97 4.11 19.13
CA ILE A 314 -4.10 2.93 18.98
C ILE A 314 -3.36 2.84 17.64
N GLY A 315 -3.36 3.91 16.85
CA GLY A 315 -2.51 4.03 15.67
C GLY A 315 -1.02 4.12 16.05
N GLU A 316 -0.16 3.85 15.09
CA GLU A 316 1.29 3.99 15.23
C GLU A 316 1.81 4.93 14.13
N GLU A 317 2.60 5.95 14.52
CA GLU A 317 3.00 7.02 13.60
C GLU A 317 3.82 6.50 12.40
N GLU A 318 4.70 5.54 12.65
CA GLU A 318 5.65 5.01 11.65
C GLU A 318 5.30 3.59 11.18
N ASP A 319 4.19 3.00 11.65
CA ASP A 319 3.71 1.70 11.19
C ASP A 319 2.21 1.75 10.83
N ILE A 320 1.92 1.50 9.54
CA ILE A 320 0.55 1.45 9.03
C ILE A 320 -0.24 0.25 9.58
N HIS A 321 0.45 -0.75 10.15
CA HIS A 321 -0.11 -1.96 10.75
C HIS A 321 -0.01 -1.94 12.27
N PRO A 322 -0.85 -1.19 13.00
CA PRO A 322 -0.76 -1.08 14.46
C PRO A 322 -0.74 -2.45 15.13
N HIS A 323 0.16 -2.65 16.07
CA HIS A 323 0.34 -3.94 16.77
C HIS A 323 -0.84 -4.30 17.68
N ASN A 324 -1.56 -3.30 18.21
CA ASN A 324 -2.68 -3.51 19.13
C ASN A 324 -3.94 -4.01 18.41
N LYS A 325 -3.92 -5.24 17.92
CA LYS A 325 -5.11 -5.91 17.33
C LYS A 325 -6.08 -6.42 18.40
N GLN A 326 -5.63 -6.56 19.65
CA GLN A 326 -6.47 -7.06 20.75
C GLN A 326 -7.62 -6.10 21.07
N ASP A 327 -7.35 -4.79 21.16
CA ASP A 327 -8.40 -3.82 21.44
C ASP A 327 -9.33 -3.62 20.22
N VAL A 328 -8.81 -3.76 19.00
CA VAL A 328 -9.66 -3.82 17.79
C VAL A 328 -10.69 -4.96 17.92
N GLY A 329 -10.22 -6.17 18.20
CA GLY A 329 -11.09 -7.34 18.38
C GLY A 329 -12.10 -7.18 19.53
N LYS A 330 -11.68 -6.62 20.66
CA LYS A 330 -12.57 -6.32 21.79
C LYS A 330 -13.66 -5.34 21.40
N ARG A 331 -13.31 -4.23 20.72
CA ARG A 331 -14.28 -3.21 20.28
C ARG A 331 -15.27 -3.75 19.26
N LEU A 332 -14.83 -4.61 18.33
CA LEU A 332 -15.72 -5.32 17.42
C LEU A 332 -16.67 -6.28 18.16
N ALA A 333 -16.16 -6.98 19.17
CA ALA A 333 -16.98 -7.87 20.01
C ALA A 333 -18.04 -7.09 20.80
N LEU A 334 -17.72 -5.88 21.32
CA LEU A 334 -18.69 -5.02 21.99
C LEU A 334 -19.86 -4.66 21.07
N LEU A 335 -19.58 -4.30 19.80
CA LEU A 335 -20.63 -4.03 18.82
C LEU A 335 -21.55 -5.23 18.59
N ALA A 336 -20.97 -6.42 18.43
CA ALA A 336 -21.75 -7.64 18.25
C ALA A 336 -22.61 -7.96 19.50
N LEU A 337 -22.02 -7.88 20.69
CA LEU A 337 -22.72 -8.15 21.94
C LEU A 337 -23.92 -7.21 22.13
N ASP A 338 -23.73 -5.90 21.90
CA ASP A 338 -24.78 -4.89 21.98
C ASP A 338 -25.87 -5.11 20.93
N LYS A 339 -25.48 -5.15 19.65
CA LYS A 339 -26.44 -5.03 18.53
C LYS A 339 -27.05 -6.37 18.08
N ASP A 340 -26.33 -7.50 18.21
CA ASP A 340 -26.78 -8.81 17.73
C ASP A 340 -27.15 -9.77 18.86
N TYR A 341 -26.58 -9.59 20.05
CA TYR A 341 -26.82 -10.45 21.21
C TYR A 341 -27.56 -9.77 22.37
N GLU A 342 -28.00 -8.49 22.13
CA GLU A 342 -28.89 -7.73 23.04
C GLU A 342 -28.34 -7.53 24.45
N TYR A 343 -27.01 -7.47 24.62
CA TYR A 343 -26.41 -7.10 25.89
C TYR A 343 -26.52 -5.57 26.08
N ASP A 344 -26.97 -5.16 27.25
CA ASP A 344 -27.04 -3.74 27.63
C ASP A 344 -25.64 -3.21 28.01
N ILE A 345 -24.84 -2.89 26.98
CA ILE A 345 -23.47 -2.40 27.13
C ILE A 345 -23.19 -1.21 26.20
N ILE A 346 -22.24 -0.38 26.57
CA ILE A 346 -21.78 0.69 25.69
C ILE A 346 -20.76 0.12 24.70
N SER A 347 -21.11 0.14 23.43
CA SER A 347 -20.35 -0.51 22.35
C SER A 347 -19.64 0.46 21.40
N SER A 348 -19.92 1.76 21.46
CA SER A 348 -19.34 2.78 20.60
C SER A 348 -18.80 3.96 21.40
N GLY A 349 -17.74 4.57 20.91
CA GLY A 349 -17.22 5.85 21.39
C GLY A 349 -17.97 7.05 20.80
N PRO A 350 -17.65 8.29 21.22
CA PRO A 350 -18.34 9.49 20.79
C PRO A 350 -18.27 9.71 19.28
N LEU A 351 -19.41 9.90 18.67
CA LEU A 351 -19.56 10.30 17.26
C LEU A 351 -20.16 11.70 17.19
N TYR A 352 -19.60 12.56 16.34
CA TYR A 352 -20.11 13.90 16.13
C TYR A 352 -21.62 13.87 15.77
N LYS A 353 -22.41 14.65 16.50
CA LYS A 353 -23.85 14.80 16.32
C LYS A 353 -24.22 16.14 15.74
N SER A 354 -23.85 17.20 16.43
CA SER A 354 -24.18 18.58 16.09
C SER A 354 -23.27 19.55 16.81
N HIS A 355 -23.33 20.81 16.44
CA HIS A 355 -22.67 21.87 17.19
C HIS A 355 -23.55 23.14 17.29
N GLU A 356 -23.33 23.92 18.34
CA GLU A 356 -23.94 25.20 18.56
C GLU A 356 -22.88 26.32 18.53
N ILE A 357 -23.13 27.36 17.74
CA ILE A 357 -22.20 28.45 17.54
C ILE A 357 -22.54 29.60 18.52
N PHE A 358 -21.56 30.00 19.30
CA PHE A 358 -21.62 31.15 20.15
C PHE A 358 -20.64 32.24 19.67
N LYS A 359 -20.69 33.42 20.25
CA LYS A 359 -19.88 34.56 19.80
C LYS A 359 -18.37 34.20 19.73
N ASN A 360 -17.87 33.49 20.74
CA ASN A 360 -16.43 33.25 20.95
C ASN A 360 -16.08 31.78 21.25
N TYR A 361 -16.99 30.86 21.03
CA TYR A 361 -16.76 29.42 21.13
C TYR A 361 -17.83 28.64 20.36
N ILE A 362 -17.55 27.36 20.17
CA ILE A 362 -18.48 26.37 19.63
C ILE A 362 -18.63 25.25 20.66
N ASP A 363 -19.87 24.89 21.01
CA ASP A 363 -20.19 23.69 21.80
C ASP A 363 -20.59 22.55 20.89
N ILE A 364 -19.90 21.42 21.02
CA ILE A 364 -20.10 20.23 20.20
C ILE A 364 -20.81 19.17 21.02
N ASP A 365 -21.88 18.62 20.47
CA ASP A 365 -22.60 17.49 21.02
C ASP A 365 -22.25 16.20 20.26
N PHE A 366 -22.26 15.08 20.98
CA PHE A 366 -21.91 13.76 20.45
C PHE A 366 -23.00 12.75 20.76
N ASP A 367 -23.21 11.82 19.84
CA ASP A 367 -23.87 10.55 20.12
C ASP A 367 -22.88 9.59 20.80
N HIS A 368 -23.38 8.52 21.41
CA HIS A 368 -22.58 7.47 22.06
C HIS A 368 -21.61 7.95 23.16
N LYS A 369 -22.02 8.94 23.91
CA LYS A 369 -21.23 9.48 25.04
C LYS A 369 -21.13 8.51 26.23
N GLY A 370 -21.90 7.41 26.23
CA GLY A 370 -21.97 6.47 27.35
C GLY A 370 -22.33 7.17 28.66
N SER A 371 -21.61 6.88 29.74
CA SER A 371 -21.77 7.53 31.04
C SER A 371 -21.25 9.00 31.07
N GLY A 372 -20.72 9.49 29.97
CA GLY A 372 -20.24 10.85 29.76
C GLY A 372 -18.92 10.92 29.03
N LEU A 373 -18.58 12.11 28.55
CA LEU A 373 -17.30 12.38 27.91
C LEU A 373 -16.15 12.35 28.92
N ASN A 374 -14.99 11.94 28.45
CA ASN A 374 -13.73 11.90 29.20
C ASN A 374 -12.55 12.24 28.27
N SER A 375 -11.40 12.57 28.86
CA SER A 375 -10.17 12.83 28.11
C SER A 375 -8.96 12.21 28.79
N THR A 376 -7.96 11.82 28.00
CA THR A 376 -6.64 11.38 28.47
C THR A 376 -5.68 12.58 28.58
N GLY A 377 -6.00 13.51 29.47
CA GLY A 377 -5.25 14.75 29.62
C GLY A 377 -5.92 15.92 28.90
N LYS A 378 -5.12 16.82 28.31
CA LYS A 378 -5.62 17.97 27.55
C LYS A 378 -6.25 17.50 26.24
N LEU A 379 -7.39 18.08 25.87
CA LEU A 379 -7.97 17.84 24.56
C LEU A 379 -7.10 18.50 23.48
N GLU A 380 -6.69 17.72 22.50
CA GLU A 380 -5.84 18.12 21.39
C GLU A 380 -6.54 17.92 20.05
N ASP A 381 -5.92 18.44 18.97
CA ASP A 381 -6.37 18.26 17.60
C ASP A 381 -7.76 18.79 17.26
N PHE A 382 -8.24 19.78 18.03
CA PHE A 382 -9.39 20.59 17.66
C PHE A 382 -8.95 21.82 16.87
N GLU A 383 -9.70 22.13 15.82
CA GLU A 383 -9.47 23.29 14.97
C GLU A 383 -10.80 23.98 14.67
N ILE A 384 -10.74 25.30 14.50
CA ILE A 384 -11.89 26.15 14.15
C ILE A 384 -11.61 27.00 12.93
N ALA A 385 -12.67 27.37 12.21
CA ALA A 385 -12.60 28.29 11.09
C ALA A 385 -13.73 29.35 11.17
N SER A 386 -13.51 30.50 10.55
CA SER A 386 -14.53 31.51 10.27
C SER A 386 -15.29 31.12 8.96
N GLU A 387 -15.97 32.10 8.36
CA GLU A 387 -16.64 31.92 7.05
C GLU A 387 -15.67 31.68 5.90
N ASP A 388 -14.40 32.07 6.05
CA ASP A 388 -13.32 31.81 5.09
C ASP A 388 -12.92 30.33 4.98
N LYS A 389 -13.39 29.49 5.90
CA LYS A 389 -13.09 28.05 5.98
C LYS A 389 -11.61 27.71 6.16
N ILE A 390 -10.80 28.66 6.62
CA ILE A 390 -9.40 28.43 6.98
C ILE A 390 -9.35 27.99 8.44
N PHE A 391 -8.89 26.75 8.68
CA PHE A 391 -8.86 26.16 10.00
C PHE A 391 -7.57 26.46 10.74
N TYR A 392 -7.71 26.81 12.04
CA TYR A 392 -6.63 27.09 12.96
C TYR A 392 -6.79 26.27 14.24
N PRO A 393 -5.69 25.76 14.83
CA PRO A 393 -5.72 25.05 16.10
C PRO A 393 -6.42 25.84 17.19
N ALA A 394 -7.23 25.17 18.00
CA ALA A 394 -8.02 25.80 19.05
C ALA A 394 -7.97 25.03 20.37
N LEU A 395 -8.12 25.72 21.48
CA LEU A 395 -8.26 25.09 22.79
C LEU A 395 -9.66 24.51 22.94
N ALA A 396 -9.72 23.33 23.57
CA ALA A 396 -10.98 22.65 23.84
C ALA A 396 -11.03 22.13 25.29
N GLU A 397 -12.22 22.07 25.86
CA GLU A 397 -12.48 21.47 27.17
C GLU A 397 -13.86 20.78 27.21
N ILE A 398 -14.04 19.84 28.12
CA ILE A 398 -15.34 19.20 28.36
C ILE A 398 -16.14 20.06 29.34
N VAL A 399 -17.29 20.55 28.87
CA VAL A 399 -18.22 21.38 29.67
C VAL A 399 -19.63 20.81 29.54
N ASN A 400 -20.26 20.46 30.65
CA ASN A 400 -21.63 19.90 30.66
C ASN A 400 -21.84 18.73 29.68
N ASN A 401 -20.88 17.84 29.61
CA ASN A 401 -20.92 16.68 28.73
C ASN A 401 -21.01 17.02 27.23
N LYS A 402 -20.48 18.15 26.83
CA LYS A 402 -20.19 18.64 25.48
C LYS A 402 -18.71 19.01 25.39
N VAL A 403 -18.17 19.12 24.20
CA VAL A 403 -16.83 19.71 24.00
C VAL A 403 -17.00 21.18 23.58
N ARG A 404 -16.42 22.08 24.36
CA ARG A 404 -16.34 23.48 24.04
C ARG A 404 -15.01 23.80 23.39
N VAL A 405 -15.04 24.38 22.20
CA VAL A 405 -13.86 24.80 21.44
C VAL A 405 -13.86 26.36 21.37
N PHE A 406 -12.78 26.93 21.86
CA PHE A 406 -12.70 28.40 22.06
C PHE A 406 -12.14 29.11 20.82
N SER A 407 -12.64 30.30 20.57
CA SER A 407 -12.03 31.25 19.65
C SER A 407 -10.56 31.51 19.99
N ASN A 408 -9.80 31.95 19.03
CA ASN A 408 -8.40 32.35 19.17
C ASN A 408 -8.12 33.67 18.42
N VAL A 409 -6.86 34.11 18.43
CA VAL A 409 -6.46 35.37 17.76
C VAL A 409 -6.69 35.34 16.25
N ASN A 410 -6.66 34.14 15.63
CA ASN A 410 -6.87 33.97 14.18
C ASN A 410 -8.36 33.85 13.84
N VAL A 411 -9.19 33.30 14.75
CA VAL A 411 -10.61 33.05 14.55
C VAL A 411 -11.41 33.60 15.72
N THR A 412 -11.78 34.87 15.65
CA THR A 412 -12.54 35.54 16.70
C THR A 412 -14.01 35.12 16.75
N TYR A 413 -14.60 34.84 15.59
CA TYR A 413 -15.99 34.41 15.43
C TYR A 413 -16.04 33.06 14.71
N PRO A 414 -15.91 31.95 15.45
CA PRO A 414 -15.87 30.61 14.82
C PRO A 414 -17.23 30.24 14.23
N LYS A 415 -17.20 29.60 13.08
CA LYS A 415 -18.38 29.11 12.34
C LYS A 415 -18.30 27.62 12.09
N GLN A 416 -17.09 27.09 12.04
CA GLN A 416 -16.81 25.66 11.71
C GLN A 416 -15.85 25.10 12.73
N VAL A 417 -15.95 23.79 12.94
CA VAL A 417 -15.09 23.05 13.87
C VAL A 417 -14.77 21.68 13.29
N ARG A 418 -13.57 21.18 13.56
CA ARG A 418 -13.17 19.83 13.21
C ARG A 418 -12.26 19.24 14.29
N TYR A 419 -12.19 17.91 14.35
CA TYR A 419 -11.39 17.17 15.31
C TYR A 419 -10.60 16.06 14.61
N GLY A 420 -9.31 15.93 14.92
CA GLY A 420 -8.45 14.88 14.38
C GLY A 420 -8.32 14.89 12.86
N TRP A 421 -8.37 16.08 12.22
CA TRP A 421 -8.45 16.23 10.77
C TRP A 421 -7.06 16.30 10.12
N LYS A 422 -6.25 15.29 10.35
CA LYS A 422 -4.92 15.10 9.75
C LYS A 422 -4.54 13.63 9.74
N ASN A 423 -3.49 13.24 9.03
CA ASN A 423 -3.05 11.86 8.87
C ASN A 423 -2.70 11.20 10.21
N TRP A 424 -1.76 11.81 10.94
CA TRP A 424 -1.35 11.34 12.26
C TRP A 424 -1.98 12.21 13.36
N VAL A 425 -2.64 11.55 14.28
CA VAL A 425 -3.18 12.12 15.51
C VAL A 425 -3.11 11.08 16.62
N HIS A 426 -3.04 11.54 17.85
CA HIS A 426 -3.27 10.70 19.02
C HIS A 426 -4.59 11.14 19.69
N GLY A 427 -5.62 10.30 19.57
CA GLY A 427 -6.96 10.64 20.07
C GLY A 427 -6.97 10.87 21.58
N THR A 428 -7.45 12.02 22.00
CA THR A 428 -7.50 12.42 23.40
C THR A 428 -8.93 12.49 23.97
N LEU A 429 -9.96 12.42 23.11
CA LEU A 429 -11.37 12.43 23.50
C LEU A 429 -11.95 11.02 23.54
N PHE A 430 -12.63 10.68 24.63
CA PHE A 430 -13.24 9.38 24.88
C PHE A 430 -14.61 9.52 25.54
N ASN A 431 -15.36 8.44 25.62
CA ASN A 431 -16.37 8.31 26.68
C ASN A 431 -15.73 7.73 27.96
N LYS A 432 -16.49 7.70 29.06
CA LYS A 432 -16.01 7.16 30.34
C LYS A 432 -15.77 5.65 30.33
N GLU A 433 -16.31 4.95 29.36
CA GLU A 433 -16.09 3.52 29.11
C GLU A 433 -14.76 3.26 28.39
N GLY A 434 -14.02 4.33 28.03
CA GLY A 434 -12.69 4.25 27.39
C GLY A 434 -12.73 4.02 25.89
N LEU A 435 -13.85 4.26 25.23
CA LEU A 435 -13.95 4.17 23.77
C LEU A 435 -13.66 5.56 23.14
N PRO A 436 -12.74 5.63 22.15
CA PRO A 436 -12.29 6.88 21.57
C PRO A 436 -13.34 7.52 20.65
N ALA A 437 -13.30 8.85 20.56
CA ALA A 437 -14.10 9.61 19.61
C ALA A 437 -13.54 9.53 18.18
N SER A 438 -14.45 9.44 17.20
CA SER A 438 -14.11 9.54 15.79
C SER A 438 -13.70 10.95 15.40
N SER A 439 -12.77 11.08 14.44
CA SER A 439 -12.53 12.35 13.75
C SER A 439 -13.76 12.80 12.97
N PHE A 440 -13.90 14.10 12.78
CA PHE A 440 -14.99 14.70 12.01
C PHE A 440 -14.62 16.08 11.46
N ASN A 441 -15.39 16.55 10.47
CA ASN A 441 -15.34 17.95 9.98
C ASN A 441 -16.77 18.46 9.78
N SER A 442 -17.12 19.52 10.51
CA SER A 442 -18.47 20.13 10.47
C SER A 442 -18.86 20.70 9.11
N LEU A 443 -17.90 21.03 8.23
CA LEU A 443 -18.17 21.46 6.85
C LEU A 443 -18.87 20.38 6.01
N ASN A 444 -18.72 19.12 6.38
CA ASN A 444 -19.20 17.96 5.63
C ASN A 444 -20.57 17.46 6.12
N GLU A 445 -21.23 18.16 7.04
CA GLU A 445 -22.48 17.71 7.68
C GLU A 445 -23.75 18.32 7.08
N ASN A 446 -23.65 19.12 6.01
CA ASN A 446 -24.79 19.76 5.31
C ASN A 446 -25.27 18.91 4.14
#